data_09cfb538a01644bae687b2e2059e6895
#
_entry.id   09cfb538a01644bae687b2e2059e6895
#
_cell.length_a   1.000
_cell.length_b   1.000
_cell.length_c   1.000
_cell.angle_alpha   90.00
_cell.angle_beta   90.00
_cell.angle_gamma   90.00
#
_symmetry.space_group_name_H-M   'P 1'
#
loop_
_entity.id
_entity.type
_entity.pdbx_description
1 polymer ?
#
loop_
_entity_poly.entity_id
_entity_poly.type
_entity_poly.pdbx_seq_one_letter_code
_entity_poly.pdbx_strand_id
1 'polypeptide(L)'
;FLTGAEYWYIRNILVFYLAFYVVYRLSDRSWVLMLLMALCLTAYSGLLIWQGRALFWYISNVTFLFGMLLAQYERQLLKAAGFLYPLQLLALAVGMYFVIKTGLEGYTVIPPLEEKIRSGLLAGLIWTYLMVQGCAFLHEKIRWLEAVGSFSLELYLCHMFVFYRVVNDWLPQQENVVQIVAAVTIAVALAWVIHMLFDLLWKAAATLSGR
;
A
#
# COMPACT_ATOMS: atom_id res chain seq x y z
N PHE A 1 -0.30 -11.87 18.50
CA PHE A 1 -0.64 -11.94 17.07
C PHE A 1 -0.13 -10.73 16.27
N LEU A 2 -0.17 -9.50 16.79
CA LEU A 2 0.27 -8.28 16.08
C LEU A 2 1.75 -7.90 16.31
N THR A 3 2.54 -8.77 16.93
CA THR A 3 3.96 -8.50 17.25
C THR A 3 4.94 -8.98 16.16
N GLY A 4 4.46 -9.79 15.21
CA GLY A 4 5.27 -10.32 14.12
C GLY A 4 5.63 -9.27 13.06
N ALA A 5 6.77 -9.49 12.39
CA ALA A 5 7.20 -8.67 11.25
C ALA A 5 6.19 -8.66 10.10
N GLU A 6 5.27 -9.62 10.08
CA GLU A 6 4.27 -9.81 9.02
C GLU A 6 3.15 -8.76 9.03
N TYR A 7 2.86 -8.16 10.20
CA TYR A 7 1.76 -7.20 10.36
C TYR A 7 2.22 -5.74 10.50
N TRP A 8 3.48 -5.46 10.16
CA TRP A 8 4.05 -4.11 10.26
C TRP A 8 3.22 -3.06 9.51
N TYR A 9 2.69 -3.39 8.34
CA TYR A 9 1.92 -2.49 7.51
C TYR A 9 0.60 -2.08 8.17
N ILE A 10 -0.12 -3.04 8.79
CA ILE A 10 -1.38 -2.76 9.49
C ILE A 10 -1.13 -1.83 10.68
N ARG A 11 -0.07 -2.08 11.46
CA ARG A 11 0.33 -1.18 12.55
C ARG A 11 0.58 0.22 12.04
N ASN A 12 1.32 0.36 10.97
CA ASN A 12 1.62 1.66 10.37
C ASN A 12 0.35 2.36 9.91
N ILE A 13 -0.53 1.68 9.19
CA ILE A 13 -1.80 2.25 8.73
C ILE A 13 -2.68 2.69 9.91
N LEU A 14 -2.80 1.88 10.95
CA LEU A 14 -3.57 2.26 12.15
C LEU A 14 -3.01 3.52 12.82
N VAL A 15 -1.68 3.60 12.95
CA VAL A 15 -1.01 4.80 13.48
C VAL A 15 -1.27 6.00 12.58
N PHE A 16 -1.19 5.85 11.26
CA PHE A 16 -1.43 6.94 10.30
C PHE A 16 -2.87 7.44 10.35
N TYR A 17 -3.84 6.56 10.37
CA TYR A 17 -5.25 6.95 10.48
C TYR A 17 -5.56 7.61 11.81
N LEU A 18 -4.98 7.11 12.90
CA LEU A 18 -5.14 7.75 14.22
C LEU A 18 -4.50 9.14 14.22
N ALA A 19 -3.28 9.27 13.73
CA ALA A 19 -2.59 10.55 13.60
C ALA A 19 -3.38 11.52 12.72
N PHE A 20 -3.84 11.06 11.55
CA PHE A 20 -4.66 11.85 10.64
C PHE A 20 -5.96 12.31 11.31
N TYR A 21 -6.66 11.42 12.01
CA TYR A 21 -7.88 11.75 12.72
C TYR A 21 -7.65 12.85 13.77
N VAL A 22 -6.59 12.72 14.57
CA VAL A 22 -6.24 13.71 15.60
C VAL A 22 -5.88 15.05 14.96
N VAL A 23 -5.01 15.04 13.95
CA VAL A 23 -4.54 16.26 13.27
C VAL A 23 -5.69 16.96 12.55
N TYR A 24 -6.60 16.21 11.92
CA TYR A 24 -7.78 16.76 11.25
C TYR A 24 -8.74 17.46 12.24
N ARG A 25 -8.77 17.02 13.50
CA ARG A 25 -9.55 17.68 14.56
C ARG A 25 -8.91 18.96 15.07
N LEU A 26 -7.59 19.13 14.87
CA LEU A 26 -6.84 20.30 15.35
C LEU A 26 -6.85 21.47 14.37
N SER A 27 -7.05 21.23 13.07
CA SER A 27 -6.99 22.28 12.07
C SER A 27 -7.75 21.93 10.79
N ASP A 28 -8.53 22.90 10.30
CA ASP A 28 -9.20 22.82 8.99
C ASP A 28 -8.32 23.32 7.84
N ARG A 29 -7.14 23.90 8.16
CA ARG A 29 -6.23 24.44 7.15
C ARG A 29 -5.35 23.35 6.55
N SER A 30 -5.47 23.08 5.26
CA SER A 30 -4.73 22.04 4.56
C SER A 30 -3.22 22.06 4.80
N TRP A 31 -2.58 23.23 4.77
CA TRP A 31 -1.14 23.33 4.97
C TRP A 31 -0.71 23.00 6.41
N VAL A 32 -1.52 23.39 7.40
CA VAL A 32 -1.28 23.06 8.81
C VAL A 32 -1.42 21.56 9.03
N LEU A 33 -2.46 20.96 8.44
CA LEU A 33 -2.68 19.53 8.47
C LEU A 33 -1.49 18.77 7.88
N MET A 34 -1.00 19.20 6.70
CA MET A 34 0.18 18.61 6.06
C MET A 34 1.44 18.70 6.94
N LEU A 35 1.66 19.89 7.55
CA LEU A 35 2.81 20.10 8.43
C LEU A 35 2.73 19.22 9.68
N LEU A 36 1.59 19.19 10.35
CA LEU A 36 1.39 18.37 11.55
C LEU A 36 1.52 16.87 11.23
N MET A 37 0.96 16.41 10.11
CA MET A 37 1.15 15.03 9.67
C MET A 37 2.61 14.71 9.36
N ALA A 38 3.33 15.62 8.69
CA ALA A 38 4.76 15.45 8.44
C ALA A 38 5.54 15.31 9.75
N LEU A 39 5.26 16.15 10.76
CA LEU A 39 5.87 16.08 12.08
C LEU A 39 5.52 14.75 12.79
N CYS A 40 4.26 14.34 12.80
CA CYS A 40 3.84 13.05 13.37
C CYS A 40 4.55 11.86 12.72
N LEU A 41 4.61 11.81 11.40
CA LEU A 41 5.25 10.71 10.67
C LEU A 41 6.77 10.71 10.84
N THR A 42 7.40 11.88 10.90
CA THR A 42 8.82 12.00 11.17
C THR A 42 9.15 11.53 12.59
N ALA A 43 8.37 11.94 13.59
CA ALA A 43 8.53 11.51 14.97
C ALA A 43 8.32 9.99 15.09
N TYR A 44 7.30 9.45 14.44
CA TYR A 44 7.04 8.01 14.41
C TYR A 44 8.18 7.23 13.74
N SER A 45 8.67 7.72 12.60
CA SER A 45 9.83 7.10 11.92
C SER A 45 11.08 7.14 12.78
N GLY A 46 11.35 8.27 13.46
CA GLY A 46 12.45 8.40 14.41
C GLY A 46 12.34 7.41 15.57
N LEU A 47 11.14 7.19 16.10
CA LEU A 47 10.88 6.19 17.13
C LEU A 47 11.17 4.77 16.65
N LEU A 48 10.76 4.43 15.42
CA LEU A 48 11.02 3.12 14.83
C LEU A 48 12.52 2.88 14.59
N ILE A 49 13.25 3.89 14.14
CA ILE A 49 14.70 3.85 13.97
C ILE A 49 15.39 3.67 15.33
N TRP A 50 14.97 4.43 16.34
CA TRP A 50 15.50 4.30 17.70
C TRP A 50 15.26 2.91 18.29
N GLN A 51 14.13 2.27 17.99
CA GLN A 51 13.82 0.89 18.38
C GLN A 51 14.59 -0.16 17.56
N GLY A 52 15.44 0.22 16.61
CA GLY A 52 16.18 -0.71 15.75
C GLY A 52 15.30 -1.50 14.80
N ARG A 53 14.12 -0.96 14.42
CA ARG A 53 13.23 -1.62 13.47
C ARG A 53 13.84 -1.66 12.07
N ALA A 54 13.54 -2.72 11.32
CA ALA A 54 14.00 -2.87 9.95
C ALA A 54 13.50 -1.74 9.04
N LEU A 55 14.25 -1.41 8.00
CA LEU A 55 14.02 -0.31 7.08
C LEU A 55 12.58 -0.23 6.53
N PHE A 56 11.99 -1.37 6.20
CA PHE A 56 10.65 -1.45 5.64
C PHE A 56 9.53 -0.93 6.58
N TRP A 57 9.80 -0.80 7.88
CA TRP A 57 8.84 -0.26 8.83
C TRP A 57 8.60 1.25 8.66
N TYR A 58 9.56 2.00 8.16
CA TYR A 58 9.49 3.46 8.12
C TYR A 58 9.72 4.09 6.75
N ILE A 59 10.30 3.34 5.79
CA ILE A 59 10.60 3.90 4.47
C ILE A 59 9.34 4.31 3.69
N SER A 60 8.24 3.59 3.87
CA SER A 60 6.96 3.87 3.21
C SER A 60 6.15 5.01 3.85
N ASN A 61 6.57 5.53 5.02
CA ASN A 61 5.80 6.56 5.71
C ASN A 61 5.69 7.86 4.90
N VAL A 62 6.71 8.18 4.10
CA VAL A 62 6.72 9.34 3.20
C VAL A 62 5.67 9.21 2.09
N THR A 63 5.37 8.00 1.63
CA THR A 63 4.36 7.79 0.58
C THR A 63 2.95 8.16 1.04
N PHE A 64 2.66 8.07 2.33
CA PHE A 64 1.40 8.53 2.90
C PHE A 64 1.23 10.06 2.77
N LEU A 65 2.26 10.83 3.11
CA LEU A 65 2.26 12.30 2.91
C LEU A 65 2.14 12.66 1.44
N PHE A 66 2.83 11.93 0.58
CA PHE A 66 2.74 12.13 -0.86
C PHE A 66 1.32 11.82 -1.38
N GLY A 67 0.68 10.77 -0.90
CA GLY A 67 -0.72 10.46 -1.19
C GLY A 67 -1.67 11.58 -0.77
N MET A 68 -1.47 12.18 0.41
CA MET A 68 -2.25 13.34 0.87
C MET A 68 -2.05 14.57 -0.05
N LEU A 69 -0.80 14.85 -0.47
CA LEU A 69 -0.50 15.91 -1.45
C LEU A 69 -1.21 15.66 -2.77
N LEU A 70 -1.13 14.45 -3.29
CA LEU A 70 -1.81 14.07 -4.54
C LEU A 70 -3.32 14.25 -4.43
N ALA A 71 -3.92 13.83 -3.33
CA ALA A 71 -5.36 14.01 -3.09
C ALA A 71 -5.77 15.49 -3.02
N GLN A 72 -4.93 16.34 -2.40
CA GLN A 72 -5.18 17.78 -2.32
C GLN A 72 -5.13 18.46 -3.69
N TYR A 73 -4.21 18.04 -4.56
CA TYR A 73 -3.99 18.63 -5.89
C TYR A 73 -4.55 17.77 -7.05
N GLU A 74 -5.36 16.76 -6.74
CA GLU A 74 -5.90 15.80 -7.71
C GLU A 74 -6.47 16.46 -8.95
N ARG A 75 -7.37 17.43 -8.80
CA ARG A 75 -8.01 18.12 -9.93
C ARG A 75 -7.03 18.86 -10.84
N GLN A 76 -5.97 19.42 -10.26
CA GLN A 76 -4.95 20.16 -11.00
C GLN A 76 -4.03 19.19 -11.74
N LEU A 77 -3.65 18.10 -11.07
CA LEU A 77 -2.83 17.03 -11.64
C LEU A 77 -3.56 16.32 -12.78
N LEU A 78 -4.85 16.04 -12.64
CA LEU A 78 -5.66 15.43 -13.69
C LEU A 78 -5.80 16.32 -14.94
N LYS A 79 -5.95 17.64 -14.75
CA LYS A 79 -5.96 18.59 -15.87
C LYS A 79 -4.61 18.66 -16.59
N ALA A 80 -3.50 18.64 -15.86
CA ALA A 80 -2.17 18.66 -16.43
C ALA A 80 -1.80 17.31 -17.08
N ALA A 81 -2.31 16.20 -16.55
CA ALA A 81 -2.00 14.84 -17.00
C ALA A 81 -2.56 14.55 -18.41
N GLY A 82 -3.69 15.13 -18.80
CA GLY A 82 -4.37 14.78 -20.06
C GLY A 82 -3.50 14.95 -21.30
N PHE A 83 -2.65 15.97 -21.35
CA PHE A 83 -1.76 16.21 -22.50
C PHE A 83 -0.43 15.42 -22.41
N LEU A 84 0.10 15.21 -21.19
CA LEU A 84 1.39 14.56 -20.96
C LEU A 84 1.28 13.08 -20.62
N TYR A 85 0.07 12.53 -20.61
CA TYR A 85 -0.20 11.18 -20.14
C TYR A 85 0.66 10.08 -20.82
N PRO A 86 0.82 10.03 -22.16
CA PRO A 86 1.67 9.03 -22.79
C PRO A 86 3.15 9.12 -22.38
N LEU A 87 3.64 10.36 -22.22
CA LEU A 87 5.02 10.60 -21.78
C LEU A 87 5.22 10.19 -20.32
N GLN A 88 4.24 10.45 -19.48
CA GLN A 88 4.25 10.02 -18.08
C GLN A 88 4.23 8.49 -17.97
N LEU A 89 3.38 7.80 -18.73
CA LEU A 89 3.36 6.33 -18.79
C LEU A 89 4.71 5.76 -19.24
N LEU A 90 5.33 6.36 -20.24
CA LEU A 90 6.66 5.94 -20.70
C LEU A 90 7.73 6.16 -19.62
N ALA A 91 7.75 7.33 -18.99
CA ALA A 91 8.67 7.63 -17.91
C ALA A 91 8.50 6.68 -16.72
N LEU A 92 7.28 6.30 -16.44
CA LEU A 92 6.93 5.36 -15.37
C LEU A 92 7.31 3.92 -15.72
N ALA A 93 7.08 3.48 -16.96
CA ALA A 93 7.52 2.17 -17.42
C ALA A 93 9.06 2.04 -17.35
N VAL A 94 9.78 3.10 -17.74
CA VAL A 94 11.23 3.17 -17.61
C VAL A 94 11.65 3.19 -16.13
N GLY A 95 10.99 3.99 -15.29
CA GLY A 95 11.24 4.03 -13.84
C GLY A 95 11.01 2.67 -13.17
N MET A 96 9.90 1.98 -13.50
CA MET A 96 9.61 0.63 -13.02
C MET A 96 10.65 -0.39 -13.49
N TYR A 97 11.10 -0.31 -14.74
CA TYR A 97 12.18 -1.17 -15.24
C TYR A 97 13.44 -1.00 -14.40
N PHE A 98 13.87 0.24 -14.11
CA PHE A 98 15.04 0.48 -13.27
C PHE A 98 14.84 0.00 -11.83
N VAL A 99 13.66 0.17 -11.25
CA VAL A 99 13.34 -0.32 -9.89
C VAL A 99 13.37 -1.85 -9.83
N ILE A 100 12.79 -2.52 -10.81
CA ILE A 100 12.80 -3.99 -10.90
C ILE A 100 14.23 -4.48 -11.12
N LYS A 101 14.97 -3.86 -12.04
CA LYS A 101 16.36 -4.23 -12.33
C LYS A 101 17.25 -4.08 -11.10
N THR A 102 17.23 -2.92 -10.43
CA THR A 102 18.00 -2.71 -9.20
C THR A 102 17.54 -3.60 -8.05
N GLY A 103 16.25 -3.91 -7.95
CA GLY A 103 15.71 -4.85 -7.00
C GLY A 103 16.21 -6.29 -7.24
N LEU A 104 16.24 -6.71 -8.49
CA LEU A 104 16.72 -8.05 -8.87
C LEU A 104 18.26 -8.18 -8.74
N GLU A 105 19.01 -7.16 -9.15
CA GLU A 105 20.47 -7.13 -9.00
C GLU A 105 20.91 -6.97 -7.54
N GLY A 106 20.12 -6.29 -6.72
CA GLY A 106 20.40 -6.06 -5.30
C GLY A 106 20.32 -7.31 -4.42
N TYR A 107 19.79 -8.42 -4.91
CA TYR A 107 19.84 -9.70 -4.20
C TYR A 107 21.23 -10.37 -4.20
N THR A 108 22.10 -9.98 -5.11
CA THR A 108 23.47 -10.52 -5.22
C THR A 108 24.51 -9.68 -4.45
N VAL A 109 24.25 -8.40 -4.25
CA VAL A 109 25.10 -7.49 -3.47
C VAL A 109 24.22 -6.69 -2.54
N ILE A 110 24.45 -6.79 -1.22
CA ILE A 110 23.70 -5.98 -0.23
C ILE A 110 24.10 -4.52 -0.45
N PRO A 111 23.25 -3.69 -1.08
CA PRO A 111 23.59 -2.29 -1.33
C PRO A 111 23.69 -1.54 0.00
N PRO A 112 24.48 -0.47 0.07
CA PRO A 112 24.57 0.37 1.25
C PRO A 112 23.19 0.90 1.65
N LEU A 113 22.98 1.10 2.95
CA LEU A 113 21.69 1.50 3.52
C LEU A 113 21.08 2.74 2.83
N GLU A 114 21.92 3.69 2.47
CA GLU A 114 21.55 4.93 1.79
C GLU A 114 20.93 4.66 0.41
N GLU A 115 21.49 3.74 -0.36
CA GLU A 115 20.99 3.37 -1.67
C GLU A 115 19.66 2.61 -1.59
N LYS A 116 19.49 1.75 -0.58
CA LYS A 116 18.20 1.10 -0.29
C LYS A 116 17.12 2.10 0.08
N ILE A 117 17.45 3.11 0.88
CA ILE A 117 16.50 4.17 1.26
C ILE A 117 16.09 4.96 0.02
N ARG A 118 17.06 5.41 -0.76
CA ARG A 118 16.81 6.23 -1.96
C ARG A 118 15.99 5.48 -3.01
N SER A 119 16.36 4.26 -3.34
CA SER A 119 15.65 3.45 -4.33
C SER A 119 14.24 3.07 -3.86
N GLY A 120 14.07 2.70 -2.60
CA GLY A 120 12.78 2.34 -2.03
C GLY A 120 11.82 3.53 -1.92
N LEU A 121 12.31 4.72 -1.57
CA LEU A 121 11.50 5.95 -1.56
C LEU A 121 11.08 6.35 -2.97
N LEU A 122 12.01 6.37 -3.93
CA LEU A 122 11.69 6.68 -5.33
C LEU A 122 10.69 5.69 -5.91
N ALA A 123 10.87 4.39 -5.67
CA ALA A 123 9.94 3.37 -6.09
C ALA A 123 8.55 3.60 -5.49
N GLY A 124 8.46 3.86 -4.19
CA GLY A 124 7.20 4.13 -3.50
C GLY A 124 6.49 5.38 -4.04
N LEU A 125 7.20 6.46 -4.28
CA LEU A 125 6.64 7.70 -4.82
C LEU A 125 6.16 7.51 -6.27
N ILE A 126 6.98 6.89 -7.13
CA ILE A 126 6.62 6.57 -8.52
C ILE A 126 5.39 5.67 -8.54
N TRP A 127 5.37 4.61 -7.74
CA TRP A 127 4.24 3.69 -7.67
C TRP A 127 2.95 4.37 -7.19
N THR A 128 3.02 5.20 -6.15
CA THR A 128 1.87 5.96 -5.65
C THR A 128 1.31 6.89 -6.72
N TYR A 129 2.19 7.60 -7.43
CA TYR A 129 1.78 8.48 -8.52
C TYR A 129 1.12 7.70 -9.66
N LEU A 130 1.69 6.55 -10.07
CA LEU A 130 1.13 5.64 -11.07
C LEU A 130 -0.27 5.17 -10.72
N MET A 131 -0.45 4.73 -9.47
CA MET A 131 -1.73 4.23 -9.01
C MET A 131 -2.79 5.32 -9.05
N VAL A 132 -2.48 6.53 -8.58
CA VAL A 132 -3.41 7.66 -8.62
C VAL A 132 -3.78 8.01 -10.07
N GLN A 133 -2.80 8.13 -10.96
CA GLN A 133 -3.04 8.43 -12.38
C GLN A 133 -3.78 7.31 -13.10
N GLY A 134 -3.40 6.06 -12.85
CA GLY A 134 -4.07 4.90 -13.41
C GLY A 134 -5.52 4.79 -12.97
N CYS A 135 -5.80 4.97 -11.69
CA CYS A 135 -7.16 4.98 -11.14
C CYS A 135 -8.00 6.12 -11.75
N ALA A 136 -7.43 7.30 -11.89
CA ALA A 136 -8.11 8.44 -12.49
C ALA A 136 -8.46 8.22 -13.97
N PHE A 137 -7.53 7.61 -14.74
CA PHE A 137 -7.76 7.27 -16.14
C PHE A 137 -8.77 6.13 -16.34
N LEU A 138 -8.80 5.19 -15.41
CA LEU A 138 -9.61 3.98 -15.48
C LEU A 138 -10.97 4.13 -14.77
N HIS A 139 -11.23 5.27 -14.13
CA HIS A 139 -12.35 5.52 -13.22
C HIS A 139 -13.72 5.07 -13.75
N GLU A 140 -13.97 5.12 -15.04
CA GLU A 140 -15.26 4.69 -15.61
C GLU A 140 -15.28 3.26 -16.16
N LYS A 141 -14.12 2.57 -16.20
CA LYS A 141 -13.99 1.34 -17.01
C LYS A 141 -13.75 0.06 -16.20
N ILE A 142 -13.42 0.12 -14.93
CA ILE A 142 -12.97 -1.07 -14.22
C ILE A 142 -13.71 -1.31 -12.91
N ARG A 143 -14.98 -1.72 -13.02
CA ARG A 143 -15.79 -2.14 -11.86
C ARG A 143 -15.17 -3.28 -11.05
N TRP A 144 -14.36 -4.14 -11.66
CA TRP A 144 -13.69 -5.21 -10.94
C TRP A 144 -12.57 -4.68 -10.01
N LEU A 145 -11.92 -3.55 -10.31
CA LEU A 145 -10.95 -2.93 -9.40
C LEU A 145 -11.64 -2.35 -8.16
N GLU A 146 -12.84 -1.80 -8.29
CA GLU A 146 -13.63 -1.38 -7.12
C GLU A 146 -13.99 -2.59 -6.26
N ALA A 147 -14.39 -3.69 -6.88
CA ALA A 147 -14.67 -4.93 -6.18
C ALA A 147 -13.44 -5.47 -5.44
N VAL A 148 -12.27 -5.49 -6.08
CA VAL A 148 -11.01 -5.91 -5.41
C VAL A 148 -10.62 -4.91 -4.32
N GLY A 149 -10.82 -3.62 -4.55
CA GLY A 149 -10.59 -2.57 -3.56
C GLY A 149 -11.42 -2.74 -2.30
N SER A 150 -12.67 -3.20 -2.41
CA SER A 150 -13.57 -3.38 -1.27
C SER A 150 -13.10 -4.44 -0.27
N PHE A 151 -12.37 -5.47 -0.71
CA PHE A 151 -11.81 -6.51 0.16
C PHE A 151 -10.26 -6.50 0.21
N SER A 152 -9.65 -5.38 -0.15
CA SER A 152 -8.19 -5.25 -0.19
C SER A 152 -7.52 -5.42 1.17
N LEU A 153 -8.20 -5.05 2.25
CA LEU A 153 -7.70 -5.24 3.62
C LEU A 153 -7.66 -6.73 3.96
N GLU A 154 -8.72 -7.47 3.67
CA GLU A 154 -8.82 -8.91 3.90
C GLU A 154 -7.78 -9.65 3.05
N LEU A 155 -7.61 -9.20 1.79
CA LEU A 155 -6.57 -9.74 0.91
C LEU A 155 -5.18 -9.52 1.51
N TYR A 156 -4.91 -8.32 2.02
CA TYR A 156 -3.64 -8.04 2.69
C TYR A 156 -3.44 -8.91 3.93
N LEU A 157 -4.48 -9.16 4.71
CA LEU A 157 -4.38 -9.98 5.92
C LEU A 157 -4.07 -11.45 5.64
N CYS A 158 -4.63 -12.01 4.57
CA CYS A 158 -4.50 -13.43 4.29
C CYS A 158 -3.38 -13.79 3.30
N HIS A 159 -2.92 -12.84 2.44
CA HIS A 159 -1.99 -13.18 1.35
C HIS A 159 -0.69 -13.81 1.82
N MET A 160 -0.06 -13.29 2.89
CA MET A 160 1.20 -13.84 3.40
C MET A 160 1.03 -15.25 3.96
N PHE A 161 -0.07 -15.48 4.67
CA PHE A 161 -0.40 -16.82 5.20
C PHE A 161 -0.61 -17.82 4.07
N VAL A 162 -1.41 -17.43 3.06
CA VAL A 162 -1.70 -18.29 1.89
C VAL A 162 -0.42 -18.56 1.11
N PHE A 163 0.38 -17.51 0.83
CA PHE A 163 1.63 -17.66 0.10
C PHE A 163 2.58 -18.64 0.80
N TYR A 164 2.77 -18.47 2.10
CA TYR A 164 3.60 -19.39 2.89
C TYR A 164 3.11 -20.84 2.81
N ARG A 165 1.79 -21.07 2.94
CA ARG A 165 1.18 -22.40 2.86
C ARG A 165 1.31 -23.03 1.48
N VAL A 166 1.05 -22.24 0.43
CA VAL A 166 1.16 -22.73 -0.96
C VAL A 166 2.58 -23.16 -1.27
N VAL A 167 3.56 -22.32 -0.94
CA VAL A 167 4.97 -22.58 -1.29
C VAL A 167 5.56 -23.72 -0.47
N ASN A 168 5.31 -23.78 0.85
CA ASN A 168 6.00 -24.73 1.71
C ASN A 168 5.23 -26.02 1.95
N ASP A 169 3.89 -25.98 1.99
CA ASP A 169 3.10 -27.13 2.42
C ASP A 169 2.32 -27.80 1.29
N TRP A 170 1.71 -27.00 0.40
CA TRP A 170 0.76 -27.54 -0.58
C TRP A 170 1.37 -27.84 -1.93
N LEU A 171 2.29 -27.01 -2.40
CA LEU A 171 2.91 -27.13 -3.74
C LEU A 171 4.44 -26.96 -3.68
N PRO A 172 5.16 -27.60 -2.73
CA PRO A 172 6.57 -27.33 -2.51
C PRO A 172 7.50 -27.73 -3.67
N GLN A 173 7.02 -28.61 -4.56
CA GLN A 173 7.82 -29.13 -5.68
C GLN A 173 7.38 -28.56 -7.05
N GLN A 174 6.43 -27.62 -7.05
CA GLN A 174 5.95 -27.01 -8.29
C GLN A 174 6.82 -25.84 -8.72
N GLU A 175 6.75 -25.50 -10.01
CA GLU A 175 7.43 -24.33 -10.55
C GLU A 175 6.94 -23.04 -9.87
N ASN A 176 7.83 -22.08 -9.69
CA ASN A 176 7.53 -20.80 -9.03
C ASN A 176 6.30 -20.09 -9.61
N VAL A 177 6.10 -20.18 -10.94
CA VAL A 177 4.93 -19.55 -11.59
C VAL A 177 3.63 -20.21 -11.13
N VAL A 178 3.60 -21.55 -11.03
CA VAL A 178 2.42 -22.30 -10.56
C VAL A 178 2.12 -21.95 -9.10
N GLN A 179 3.15 -21.88 -8.26
CA GLN A 179 3.01 -21.49 -6.84
C GLN A 179 2.45 -20.06 -6.72
N ILE A 180 2.96 -19.09 -7.49
CA ILE A 180 2.48 -17.70 -7.46
C ILE A 180 1.03 -17.61 -7.91
N VAL A 181 0.68 -18.23 -9.04
CA VAL A 181 -0.70 -18.22 -9.57
C VAL A 181 -1.67 -18.86 -8.59
N ALA A 182 -1.31 -20.01 -8.01
CA ALA A 182 -2.12 -20.68 -6.99
C ALA A 182 -2.28 -19.81 -5.74
N ALA A 183 -1.18 -19.23 -5.23
CA ALA A 183 -1.22 -18.39 -4.04
C ALA A 183 -2.10 -17.15 -4.23
N VAL A 184 -1.96 -16.46 -5.36
CA VAL A 184 -2.78 -15.29 -5.69
C VAL A 184 -4.26 -15.67 -5.79
N THR A 185 -4.57 -16.75 -6.52
CA THR A 185 -5.95 -17.21 -6.71
C THR A 185 -6.61 -17.57 -5.38
N ILE A 186 -5.92 -18.33 -4.53
CA ILE A 186 -6.43 -18.75 -3.23
C ILE A 186 -6.57 -17.54 -2.28
N ALA A 187 -5.59 -16.63 -2.28
CA ALA A 187 -5.65 -15.44 -1.45
C ALA A 187 -6.83 -14.53 -1.81
N VAL A 188 -7.08 -14.30 -3.10
CA VAL A 188 -8.22 -13.52 -3.58
C VAL A 188 -9.55 -14.19 -3.22
N ALA A 189 -9.68 -15.50 -3.44
CA ALA A 189 -10.89 -16.24 -3.08
C ALA A 189 -11.16 -16.21 -1.56
N LEU A 190 -10.13 -16.42 -0.76
CA LEU A 190 -10.23 -16.39 0.71
C LEU A 190 -10.61 -14.99 1.21
N ALA A 191 -9.98 -13.95 0.70
CA ALA A 191 -10.27 -12.56 1.05
C ALA A 191 -11.72 -12.19 0.72
N TRP A 192 -12.21 -12.59 -0.45
CA TRP A 192 -13.59 -12.38 -0.84
C TRP A 192 -14.60 -13.09 0.08
N VAL A 193 -14.33 -14.34 0.45
CA VAL A 193 -15.17 -15.09 1.40
C VAL A 193 -15.18 -14.40 2.77
N ILE A 194 -14.03 -13.98 3.29
CA ILE A 194 -13.92 -13.26 4.56
C ILE A 194 -14.73 -11.96 4.51
N HIS A 195 -14.60 -11.19 3.43
CA HIS A 195 -15.35 -9.95 3.22
C HIS A 195 -16.88 -10.19 3.26
N MET A 196 -17.35 -11.20 2.54
CA MET A 196 -18.77 -11.56 2.58
C MET A 196 -19.26 -11.96 3.98
N LEU A 197 -18.44 -12.68 4.74
CA LEU A 197 -18.78 -13.06 6.13
C LEU A 197 -18.87 -11.82 7.03
N PHE A 198 -17.94 -10.87 6.90
CA PHE A 198 -18.00 -9.61 7.64
C PHE A 198 -19.24 -8.79 7.28
N ASP A 199 -19.59 -8.71 6.02
CA ASP A 199 -20.79 -8.01 5.54
C ASP A 199 -22.07 -8.63 6.12
N LEU A 200 -22.14 -9.96 6.15
CA LEU A 200 -23.28 -10.68 6.76
C LEU A 200 -23.37 -10.43 8.26
N LEU A 201 -22.25 -10.51 8.97
CA LEU A 201 -22.21 -10.23 10.41
C LEU A 201 -22.60 -8.80 10.72
N TRP A 202 -22.12 -7.83 9.92
CA TRP A 202 -22.46 -6.42 10.07
C TRP A 202 -23.95 -6.16 9.88
N LYS A 203 -24.56 -6.74 8.82
CA LYS A 203 -25.99 -6.65 8.56
C LYS A 203 -26.81 -7.28 9.68
N ALA A 204 -26.40 -8.45 10.21
CA ALA A 204 -27.04 -9.08 11.34
C ALA A 204 -26.96 -8.24 12.61
N ALA A 205 -25.81 -7.65 12.90
CA ALA A 205 -25.62 -6.75 14.04
C ALA A 205 -26.46 -5.46 13.91
N ALA A 206 -26.57 -4.89 12.72
CA ALA A 206 -27.40 -3.72 12.47
C ALA A 206 -28.89 -4.01 12.68
N THR A 207 -29.38 -5.16 12.24
CA THR A 207 -30.78 -5.59 12.49
C THR A 207 -31.08 -5.81 13.96
N LEU A 208 -30.12 -6.37 14.72
CA LEU A 208 -30.27 -6.58 16.18
C LEU A 208 -30.21 -5.26 16.98
N SER A 209 -29.49 -4.26 16.47
CA SER A 209 -29.38 -2.95 17.13
C SER A 209 -30.54 -1.98 16.85
N GLY A 210 -31.52 -2.40 16.03
CA GLY A 210 -32.71 -1.59 15.70
C GLY A 210 -32.38 -0.33 14.87
N ARG A 211 -31.25 -0.32 14.17
CA ARG A 211 -30.81 0.78 13.28
C ARG A 211 -30.99 0.40 11.82
#